data_b539ed36b3b0c388c762f44560bf154b
#
_entry.id   b539ed36b3b0c388c762f44560bf154b
#
_cell.length_a   1.000
_cell.length_b   1.000
_cell.length_c   1.000
_cell.angle_alpha   90.00
_cell.angle_beta   90.00
_cell.angle_gamma   90.00
#
_symmetry.space_group_name_H-M   'P 1'
#
loop_
_entity.id
_entity.type
_entity.pdbx_description
1 polymer ?
#
loop_
_entity_poly.entity_id
_entity_poly.type
_entity_poly.pdbx_seq_one_letter_code
_entity_poly.pdbx_strand_id
1 'polypeptide(L)'
;MTVGLAAATDQVAAVDPALARVIRRAGPIQHRKRDPDGPFGALVRAITFQQLSGRSAIAIHGRLRAMVDGPFTPEALLALSAEQLRAAGLSGAKSAALRDLAAKVVDGTVVLRAGARMPDDEIIARLVTVRGIGPWTAEMFLIFELRRLDVWPVDDLGVRQGFTHIWPRDTVPTPKQLEPEGERFRPYRTVVARYCWAAAALEPGGTSADLR
;
A
#
# COMPACT_ATOMS: atom_id res chain seq x y z
N MET A 1 10.78 4.49 21.77
CA MET A 1 10.71 3.08 21.30
C MET A 1 9.53 2.96 20.35
N THR A 2 9.75 2.45 19.15
CA THR A 2 8.65 2.23 18.18
C THR A 2 7.86 0.99 18.61
N VAL A 3 6.56 1.14 18.80
CA VAL A 3 5.68 0.01 19.17
C VAL A 3 5.68 -0.98 17.99
N GLY A 4 5.91 -2.27 18.29
CA GLY A 4 5.87 -3.32 17.28
C GLY A 4 4.44 -3.69 16.88
N LEU A 5 4.29 -4.33 15.72
CA LEU A 5 2.97 -4.71 15.17
C LEU A 5 2.17 -5.59 16.14
N ALA A 6 2.81 -6.52 16.84
CA ALA A 6 2.15 -7.38 17.82
C ALA A 6 1.56 -6.57 18.99
N ALA A 7 2.36 -5.69 19.61
CA ALA A 7 1.89 -4.85 20.70
C ALA A 7 0.77 -3.86 20.26
N ALA A 8 0.85 -3.34 19.02
CA ALA A 8 -0.23 -2.55 18.45
C ALA A 8 -1.52 -3.37 18.27
N THR A 9 -1.38 -4.66 17.87
CA THR A 9 -2.52 -5.59 17.74
C THR A 9 -3.18 -5.84 19.09
N ASP A 10 -2.39 -6.06 20.16
CA ASP A 10 -2.93 -6.26 21.51
C ASP A 10 -3.70 -5.03 22.00
N GLN A 11 -3.20 -3.82 21.69
CA GLN A 11 -3.88 -2.58 22.09
C GLN A 11 -5.23 -2.41 21.39
N VAL A 12 -5.32 -2.62 20.08
CA VAL A 12 -6.61 -2.50 19.37
C VAL A 12 -7.58 -3.63 19.75
N ALA A 13 -7.08 -4.82 20.08
CA ALA A 13 -7.90 -5.92 20.59
C ALA A 13 -8.53 -5.61 21.96
N ALA A 14 -7.80 -4.88 22.81
CA ALA A 14 -8.28 -4.47 24.13
C ALA A 14 -9.40 -3.40 24.05
N VAL A 15 -9.39 -2.58 22.98
CA VAL A 15 -10.36 -1.51 22.76
C VAL A 15 -11.71 -2.05 22.27
N ASP A 16 -11.71 -3.13 21.46
CA ASP A 16 -12.92 -3.58 20.78
C ASP A 16 -13.07 -5.11 20.76
N PRO A 17 -14.07 -5.66 21.45
CA PRO A 17 -14.31 -7.11 21.51
C PRO A 17 -14.67 -7.75 20.15
N ALA A 18 -15.31 -7.01 19.24
CA ALA A 18 -15.62 -7.54 17.90
C ALA A 18 -14.36 -7.72 17.09
N LEU A 19 -13.48 -6.73 17.10
CA LEU A 19 -12.16 -6.81 16.47
C LEU A 19 -11.32 -7.92 17.10
N ALA A 20 -11.33 -8.06 18.43
CA ALA A 20 -10.60 -9.13 19.12
C ALA A 20 -11.03 -10.54 18.69
N ARG A 21 -12.31 -10.75 18.33
CA ARG A 21 -12.78 -12.03 17.78
C ARG A 21 -12.16 -12.33 16.42
N VAL A 22 -12.10 -11.31 15.54
CA VAL A 22 -11.48 -11.46 14.20
C VAL A 22 -9.98 -11.70 14.33
N ILE A 23 -9.29 -10.98 15.20
CA ILE A 23 -7.86 -11.18 15.49
C ILE A 23 -7.57 -12.63 15.88
N ARG A 24 -8.37 -13.21 16.79
CA ARG A 24 -8.21 -14.62 17.19
C ARG A 24 -8.47 -15.60 16.04
N ARG A 25 -9.47 -15.32 15.17
CA ARG A 25 -9.83 -16.19 14.04
C ARG A 25 -8.83 -16.11 12.91
N ALA A 26 -8.36 -14.92 12.56
CA ALA A 26 -7.42 -14.67 11.46
C ALA A 26 -5.96 -14.99 11.83
N GLY A 27 -5.65 -14.98 13.13
CA GLY A 27 -4.29 -15.11 13.62
C GLY A 27 -3.46 -13.82 13.46
N PRO A 28 -2.17 -13.88 13.78
CA PRO A 28 -1.31 -12.71 13.77
C PRO A 28 -1.00 -12.24 12.34
N ILE A 29 -1.18 -10.94 12.11
CA ILE A 29 -0.71 -10.29 10.88
C ILE A 29 0.80 -10.07 10.95
N GLN A 30 1.48 -10.23 9.82
CA GLN A 30 2.93 -10.03 9.72
C GLN A 30 3.27 -8.96 8.68
N HIS A 31 4.39 -8.28 8.87
CA HIS A 31 4.88 -7.39 7.84
C HIS A 31 5.21 -8.17 6.56
N ARG A 32 4.75 -7.66 5.43
CA ARG A 32 5.24 -8.13 4.12
C ARG A 32 6.75 -7.89 4.02
N LYS A 33 7.43 -8.72 3.25
CA LYS A 33 8.82 -8.42 2.88
C LYS A 33 8.84 -7.09 2.13
N ARG A 34 9.78 -6.24 2.47
CA ARG A 34 10.02 -5.02 1.71
C ARG A 34 10.45 -5.35 0.30
N ASP A 35 10.19 -4.42 -0.60
CA ASP A 35 10.67 -4.57 -1.98
C ASP A 35 12.21 -4.66 -1.97
N PRO A 36 12.80 -5.64 -2.67
CA PRO A 36 14.27 -5.80 -2.71
C PRO A 36 14.99 -4.58 -3.29
N ASP A 37 14.32 -3.83 -4.17
CA ASP A 37 14.82 -2.60 -4.75
C ASP A 37 14.46 -1.35 -3.91
N GLY A 38 13.98 -1.56 -2.67
CA GLY A 38 13.67 -0.52 -1.71
C GLY A 38 12.41 0.29 -2.03
N PRO A 39 12.24 1.46 -1.38
CA PRO A 39 11.03 2.28 -1.52
C PRO A 39 10.74 2.73 -2.96
N PHE A 40 11.80 3.01 -3.77
CA PHE A 40 11.63 3.34 -5.18
C PHE A 40 11.08 2.15 -5.97
N GLY A 41 11.69 0.98 -5.81
CA GLY A 41 11.23 -0.26 -6.43
C GLY A 41 9.79 -0.61 -6.07
N ALA A 42 9.41 -0.42 -4.81
CA ALA A 42 8.04 -0.62 -4.34
C ALA A 42 7.02 0.24 -5.10
N LEU A 43 7.30 1.52 -5.33
CA LEU A 43 6.44 2.41 -6.11
C LEU A 43 6.43 2.07 -7.61
N VAL A 44 7.59 1.73 -8.18
CA VAL A 44 7.68 1.22 -9.57
C VAL A 44 6.83 -0.03 -9.74
N ARG A 45 6.92 -0.96 -8.79
CA ARG A 45 6.08 -2.17 -8.76
C ARG A 45 4.62 -1.80 -8.66
N ALA A 46 4.23 -0.90 -7.75
CA ALA A 46 2.83 -0.47 -7.58
C ALA A 46 2.26 0.08 -8.89
N ILE A 47 2.95 1.01 -9.56
CA ILE A 47 2.52 1.57 -10.85
C ILE A 47 2.43 0.48 -11.93
N THR A 48 3.41 -0.42 -11.99
CA THR A 48 3.44 -1.49 -12.99
C THR A 48 2.25 -2.44 -12.84
N PHE A 49 1.85 -2.72 -11.61
CA PHE A 49 0.79 -3.68 -11.30
C PHE A 49 -0.63 -3.12 -11.46
N GLN A 50 -0.82 -1.80 -11.53
CA GLN A 50 -2.16 -1.21 -11.71
C GLN A 50 -2.88 -1.80 -12.93
N GLN A 51 -4.15 -2.17 -12.76
CA GLN A 51 -5.04 -2.65 -13.82
C GLN A 51 -4.51 -3.83 -14.66
N LEU A 52 -3.67 -4.67 -14.07
CA LEU A 52 -3.15 -5.88 -14.71
C LEU A 52 -3.43 -7.12 -13.86
N SER A 53 -3.55 -8.28 -14.54
CA SER A 53 -3.48 -9.55 -13.82
C SER A 53 -2.10 -9.74 -13.18
N GLY A 54 -2.06 -10.40 -12.03
CA GLY A 54 -0.80 -10.63 -11.31
C GLY A 54 0.29 -11.25 -12.18
N ARG A 55 -0.05 -12.23 -13.04
CA ARG A 55 0.91 -12.87 -13.95
C ARG A 55 1.50 -11.90 -14.97
N SER A 56 0.66 -11.10 -15.62
CA SER A 56 1.12 -10.10 -16.60
C SER A 56 1.99 -9.02 -15.93
N ALA A 57 1.56 -8.54 -14.76
CA ALA A 57 2.30 -7.53 -14.01
C ALA A 57 3.69 -8.02 -13.59
N ILE A 58 3.78 -9.26 -13.08
CA ILE A 58 5.06 -9.90 -12.71
C ILE A 58 5.99 -10.00 -13.92
N ALA A 59 5.47 -10.43 -15.08
CA ALA A 59 6.28 -10.58 -16.29
C ALA A 59 6.81 -9.23 -16.80
N ILE A 60 5.96 -8.18 -16.81
CA ILE A 60 6.36 -6.83 -17.22
C ILE A 60 7.39 -6.25 -16.25
N HIS A 61 7.13 -6.33 -14.95
CA HIS A 61 8.05 -5.84 -13.93
C HIS A 61 9.41 -6.56 -13.98
N GLY A 62 9.40 -7.89 -14.19
CA GLY A 62 10.62 -8.67 -14.33
C GLY A 62 11.45 -8.25 -15.55
N ARG A 63 10.81 -8.02 -16.71
CA ARG A 63 11.52 -7.51 -17.90
C ARG A 63 12.07 -6.12 -17.67
N LEU A 64 11.28 -5.21 -17.07
CA LEU A 64 11.76 -3.86 -16.74
C LEU A 64 12.98 -3.92 -15.82
N ARG A 65 12.91 -4.75 -14.77
CA ARG A 65 14.01 -4.89 -13.80
C ARG A 65 15.27 -5.45 -14.45
N ALA A 66 15.13 -6.40 -15.40
CA ALA A 66 16.25 -7.01 -16.12
C ALA A 66 16.96 -6.05 -17.11
N MET A 67 16.36 -4.90 -17.42
CA MET A 67 16.98 -3.86 -18.27
C MET A 67 17.93 -2.94 -17.49
N VAL A 68 17.96 -3.05 -16.16
CA VAL A 68 18.81 -2.23 -15.29
C VAL A 68 19.86 -3.12 -14.64
N ASP A 69 21.12 -2.86 -14.96
CA ASP A 69 22.25 -3.49 -14.29
C ASP A 69 22.49 -2.84 -12.92
N GLY A 70 22.64 -3.67 -11.88
CA GLY A 70 22.85 -3.20 -10.51
C GLY A 70 21.59 -2.68 -9.81
N PRO A 71 21.71 -1.69 -8.89
CA PRO A 71 20.59 -1.16 -8.11
C PRO A 71 19.54 -0.49 -9.00
N PHE A 72 18.26 -0.75 -8.70
CA PHE A 72 17.15 -0.14 -9.42
C PHE A 72 16.86 1.26 -8.86
N THR A 73 17.57 2.26 -9.41
CA THR A 73 17.49 3.65 -8.95
C THR A 73 16.65 4.52 -9.90
N PRO A 74 16.20 5.71 -9.45
CA PRO A 74 15.53 6.67 -10.31
C PRO A 74 16.35 7.04 -11.56
N GLU A 75 17.66 7.25 -11.40
CA GLU A 75 18.58 7.60 -12.48
C GLU A 75 18.69 6.47 -13.50
N ALA A 76 18.81 5.22 -13.02
CA ALA A 76 18.86 4.03 -13.88
C ALA A 76 17.58 3.88 -14.70
N LEU A 77 16.40 4.15 -14.09
CA LEU A 77 15.13 4.13 -14.81
C LEU A 77 15.04 5.27 -15.85
N LEU A 78 15.50 6.46 -15.52
CA LEU A 78 15.51 7.60 -16.46
C LEU A 78 16.43 7.38 -17.65
N ALA A 79 17.50 6.59 -17.48
CA ALA A 79 18.44 6.25 -18.56
C ALA A 79 17.82 5.29 -19.61
N LEU A 80 16.76 4.56 -19.29
CA LEU A 80 16.08 3.68 -20.24
C LEU A 80 15.37 4.49 -21.33
N SER A 81 15.51 4.08 -22.59
CA SER A 81 14.81 4.71 -23.71
C SER A 81 13.30 4.41 -23.70
N ALA A 82 12.53 5.19 -24.46
CA ALA A 82 11.10 4.93 -24.64
C ALA A 82 10.85 3.57 -25.30
N GLU A 83 11.74 3.13 -26.21
CA GLU A 83 11.70 1.83 -26.87
C GLU A 83 11.93 0.70 -25.88
N GLN A 84 12.89 0.84 -24.97
CA GLN A 84 13.16 -0.14 -23.91
C GLN A 84 11.95 -0.29 -22.97
N LEU A 85 11.34 0.82 -22.54
CA LEU A 85 10.14 0.76 -21.69
C LEU A 85 8.97 0.08 -22.41
N ARG A 86 8.78 0.32 -23.71
CA ARG A 86 7.78 -0.39 -24.53
C ARG A 86 8.13 -1.87 -24.68
N ALA A 87 9.38 -2.22 -24.91
CA ALA A 87 9.85 -3.60 -25.02
C ALA A 87 9.64 -4.39 -23.72
N ALA A 88 9.71 -3.74 -22.55
CA ALA A 88 9.32 -4.34 -21.27
C ALA A 88 7.82 -4.67 -21.20
N GLY A 89 6.99 -4.06 -22.06
CA GLY A 89 5.54 -4.24 -22.09
C GLY A 89 4.76 -3.16 -21.33
N LEU A 90 5.39 -2.03 -21.02
CA LEU A 90 4.73 -0.90 -20.38
C LEU A 90 3.87 -0.12 -21.38
N SER A 91 2.67 0.25 -20.95
CA SER A 91 1.85 1.21 -21.71
C SER A 91 2.48 2.60 -21.68
N GLY A 92 2.12 3.46 -22.64
CA GLY A 92 2.59 4.85 -22.66
C GLY A 92 2.29 5.60 -21.36
N ALA A 93 1.10 5.38 -20.78
CA ALA A 93 0.70 5.99 -19.50
C ALA A 93 1.59 5.53 -18.35
N LYS A 94 1.88 4.23 -18.24
CA LYS A 94 2.77 3.68 -17.21
C LYS A 94 4.20 4.16 -17.39
N SER A 95 4.71 4.19 -18.62
CA SER A 95 6.05 4.73 -18.92
C SER A 95 6.17 6.18 -18.48
N ALA A 96 5.15 7.00 -18.77
CA ALA A 96 5.11 8.40 -18.35
C ALA A 96 5.05 8.53 -16.81
N ALA A 97 4.25 7.70 -16.14
CA ALA A 97 4.15 7.68 -14.68
C ALA A 97 5.47 7.30 -14.01
N LEU A 98 6.16 6.27 -14.52
CA LEU A 98 7.44 5.82 -13.98
C LEU A 98 8.54 6.88 -14.17
N ARG A 99 8.58 7.55 -15.33
CA ARG A 99 9.51 8.66 -15.57
C ARG A 99 9.24 9.86 -14.68
N ASP A 100 7.96 10.20 -14.48
CA ASP A 100 7.55 11.30 -13.59
C ASP A 100 7.91 11.00 -12.13
N LEU A 101 7.68 9.76 -11.66
CA LEU A 101 8.14 9.30 -10.36
C LEU A 101 9.66 9.47 -10.21
N ALA A 102 10.42 8.96 -11.17
CA ALA A 102 11.88 9.00 -11.10
C ALA A 102 12.42 10.44 -11.11
N ALA A 103 11.88 11.31 -11.97
CA ALA A 103 12.24 12.72 -12.02
C ALA A 103 11.99 13.41 -10.69
N LYS A 104 10.79 13.20 -10.09
CA LYS A 104 10.42 13.83 -8.80
C LYS A 104 11.18 13.29 -7.60
N VAL A 105 11.73 12.07 -7.71
CA VAL A 105 12.66 11.57 -6.67
C VAL A 105 14.03 12.22 -6.82
N VAL A 106 14.52 12.38 -8.05
CA VAL A 106 15.82 13.01 -8.32
C VAL A 106 15.81 14.50 -7.95
N ASP A 107 14.74 15.22 -8.23
CA ASP A 107 14.63 16.67 -7.91
C ASP A 107 14.23 16.95 -6.45
N GLY A 108 13.95 15.89 -5.66
CA GLY A 108 13.60 16.00 -4.23
C GLY A 108 12.14 16.36 -3.95
N THR A 109 11.27 16.50 -4.95
CA THR A 109 9.83 16.68 -4.76
C THR A 109 9.24 15.50 -3.99
N VAL A 110 9.64 14.27 -4.35
CA VAL A 110 9.27 13.03 -3.66
C VAL A 110 10.45 12.54 -2.84
N VAL A 111 10.27 12.47 -1.52
CA VAL A 111 11.29 12.01 -0.57
C VAL A 111 10.95 10.58 -0.11
N LEU A 112 11.65 9.60 -0.66
CA LEU A 112 11.40 8.17 -0.36
C LEU A 112 11.99 7.69 0.95
N ARG A 113 13.06 8.31 1.42
CA ARG A 113 13.68 8.05 2.72
C ARG A 113 13.10 8.98 3.80
N ALA A 114 11.78 9.16 3.75
CA ALA A 114 11.07 9.88 4.80
C ALA A 114 11.26 9.10 6.10
N GLY A 115 12.18 9.57 6.92
CA GLY A 115 12.39 9.05 8.27
C GLY A 115 11.10 9.17 9.09
N ALA A 116 11.10 8.64 10.31
CA ALA A 116 9.96 8.68 11.23
C ALA A 116 9.42 10.11 11.52
N ARG A 117 10.12 11.14 11.05
CA ARG A 117 9.81 12.56 11.31
C ARG A 117 8.87 13.22 10.30
N MET A 118 8.71 12.68 9.08
CA MET A 118 7.80 13.27 8.10
C MET A 118 6.36 12.79 8.36
N PRO A 119 5.39 13.68 8.52
CA PRO A 119 3.98 13.32 8.68
C PRO A 119 3.43 12.53 7.49
N ASP A 120 2.46 11.65 7.73
CA ASP A 120 1.91 10.78 6.68
C ASP A 120 1.15 11.57 5.61
N ASP A 121 0.44 12.63 6.00
CA ASP A 121 -0.24 13.55 5.09
C ASP A 121 0.74 14.28 4.15
N GLU A 122 1.91 14.68 4.64
CA GLU A 122 2.95 15.27 3.81
C GLU A 122 3.51 14.27 2.79
N ILE A 123 3.74 13.02 3.22
CA ILE A 123 4.19 11.95 2.31
C ILE A 123 3.14 11.70 1.23
N ILE A 124 1.86 11.60 1.60
CA ILE A 124 0.75 11.43 0.66
C ILE A 124 0.71 12.61 -0.31
N ALA A 125 0.72 13.84 0.19
CA ALA A 125 0.69 15.06 -0.62
C ALA A 125 1.81 15.09 -1.68
N ARG A 126 3.02 14.67 -1.32
CA ARG A 126 4.15 14.56 -2.26
C ARG A 126 3.96 13.44 -3.28
N LEU A 127 3.52 12.26 -2.85
CA LEU A 127 3.33 11.11 -3.73
C LEU A 127 2.21 11.32 -4.74
N VAL A 128 1.11 11.96 -4.37
CA VAL A 128 0.00 12.23 -5.30
C VAL A 128 0.33 13.26 -6.37
N THR A 129 1.44 13.99 -6.26
CA THR A 129 1.94 14.82 -7.37
C THR A 129 2.44 13.99 -8.54
N VAL A 130 2.80 12.71 -8.30
CA VAL A 130 3.28 11.80 -9.33
C VAL A 130 2.12 11.30 -10.19
N ARG A 131 2.27 11.39 -11.50
CA ARG A 131 1.28 10.88 -12.45
C ARG A 131 0.94 9.41 -12.14
N GLY A 132 -0.35 9.11 -11.99
CA GLY A 132 -0.84 7.76 -11.77
C GLY A 132 -0.70 7.25 -10.33
N ILE A 133 -0.21 8.05 -9.40
CA ILE A 133 -0.27 7.76 -7.97
C ILE A 133 -1.41 8.56 -7.36
N GLY A 134 -2.46 7.85 -6.95
CA GLY A 134 -3.55 8.42 -6.16
C GLY A 134 -3.36 8.24 -4.65
N PRO A 135 -4.26 8.83 -3.83
CA PRO A 135 -4.20 8.70 -2.36
C PRO A 135 -4.12 7.24 -1.90
N TRP A 136 -4.94 6.36 -2.44
CA TRP A 136 -4.92 4.94 -2.11
C TRP A 136 -3.55 4.28 -2.35
N THR A 137 -2.89 4.56 -3.48
CA THR A 137 -1.55 3.99 -3.75
C THR A 137 -0.51 4.54 -2.75
N ALA A 138 -0.61 5.81 -2.38
CA ALA A 138 0.26 6.41 -1.38
C ALA A 138 0.03 5.80 0.02
N GLU A 139 -1.22 5.56 0.42
CA GLU A 139 -1.56 4.87 1.67
C GLU A 139 -1.02 3.43 1.71
N MET A 140 -1.13 2.69 0.60
CA MET A 140 -0.54 1.34 0.50
C MET A 140 0.98 1.37 0.67
N PHE A 141 1.65 2.37 0.11
CA PHE A 141 3.08 2.58 0.30
C PHE A 141 3.42 2.87 1.78
N LEU A 142 2.64 3.72 2.46
CA LEU A 142 2.81 3.99 3.89
C LEU A 142 2.64 2.71 4.74
N ILE A 143 1.60 1.92 4.47
CA ILE A 143 1.28 0.70 5.22
C ILE A 143 2.34 -0.38 5.02
N PHE A 144 2.66 -0.69 3.77
CA PHE A 144 3.44 -1.89 3.44
C PHE A 144 4.94 -1.64 3.34
N GLU A 145 5.36 -0.50 2.81
CA GLU A 145 6.78 -0.19 2.63
C GLU A 145 7.34 0.61 3.82
N LEU A 146 6.68 1.69 4.22
CA LEU A 146 7.13 2.50 5.35
C LEU A 146 6.69 1.95 6.71
N ARG A 147 5.75 0.99 6.74
CA ARG A 147 5.23 0.32 7.94
C ARG A 147 4.65 1.29 8.95
N ARG A 148 3.95 2.32 8.44
CA ARG A 148 3.20 3.25 9.29
C ARG A 148 2.04 2.54 9.96
N LEU A 149 1.83 2.78 11.26
CA LEU A 149 0.81 2.08 12.04
C LEU A 149 -0.52 2.81 12.11
N ASP A 150 -0.59 4.08 11.67
CA ASP A 150 -1.80 4.90 11.81
C ASP A 150 -2.40 5.41 10.49
N VAL A 151 -2.36 4.58 9.46
CA VAL A 151 -3.02 4.85 8.17
C VAL A 151 -4.41 4.24 8.16
N TRP A 152 -5.43 5.01 7.72
CA TRP A 152 -6.82 4.57 7.64
C TRP A 152 -7.36 4.77 6.22
N PRO A 153 -7.22 3.77 5.32
CA PRO A 153 -7.54 3.89 3.91
C PRO A 153 -9.06 3.74 3.67
N VAL A 154 -9.81 4.81 3.92
CA VAL A 154 -11.28 4.82 3.85
C VAL A 154 -11.83 4.59 2.44
N ASP A 155 -11.05 4.90 1.41
CA ASP A 155 -11.43 4.67 0.00
C ASP A 155 -11.25 3.21 -0.41
N ASP A 156 -10.53 2.41 0.39
CA ASP A 156 -10.32 0.99 0.10
C ASP A 156 -11.59 0.18 0.29
N LEU A 157 -12.08 -0.43 -0.81
CA LEU A 157 -13.30 -1.23 -0.78
C LEU A 157 -13.18 -2.45 0.14
N GLY A 158 -12.02 -3.11 0.16
CA GLY A 158 -11.78 -4.27 1.02
C GLY A 158 -11.81 -3.91 2.50
N VAL A 159 -11.28 -2.73 2.87
CA VAL A 159 -11.39 -2.21 4.24
C VAL A 159 -12.84 -1.94 4.60
N ARG A 160 -13.61 -1.27 3.72
CA ARG A 160 -15.03 -0.96 3.97
C ARG A 160 -15.88 -2.22 4.07
N GLN A 161 -15.67 -3.20 3.20
CA GLN A 161 -16.36 -4.50 3.26
C GLN A 161 -15.98 -5.26 4.52
N GLY A 162 -14.70 -5.40 4.82
CA GLY A 162 -14.23 -6.07 6.02
C GLY A 162 -14.69 -5.39 7.31
N PHE A 163 -14.79 -4.07 7.29
CA PHE A 163 -15.38 -3.32 8.41
C PHE A 163 -16.83 -3.77 8.69
N THR A 164 -17.64 -3.94 7.63
CA THR A 164 -19.01 -4.43 7.76
C THR A 164 -19.09 -5.87 8.31
N HIS A 165 -18.10 -6.71 8.01
CA HIS A 165 -18.02 -8.06 8.58
C HIS A 165 -17.64 -8.07 10.07
N ILE A 166 -16.82 -7.12 10.50
CA ILE A 166 -16.43 -7.01 11.92
C ILE A 166 -17.54 -6.36 12.74
N TRP A 167 -18.12 -5.29 12.21
CA TRP A 167 -19.22 -4.52 12.83
C TRP A 167 -20.42 -4.52 11.87
N PRO A 168 -21.34 -5.47 12.01
CA PRO A 168 -22.46 -5.65 11.08
C PRO A 168 -23.26 -4.38 10.85
N ARG A 169 -23.53 -4.07 9.59
CA ARG A 169 -24.30 -2.94 9.09
C ARG A 169 -25.13 -3.39 7.89
N ASP A 170 -26.24 -2.72 7.63
CA ASP A 170 -27.13 -3.04 6.49
C ASP A 170 -26.44 -2.79 5.14
N THR A 171 -25.50 -1.86 5.08
CA THR A 171 -24.78 -1.50 3.86
C THR A 171 -23.29 -1.25 4.13
N VAL A 172 -22.47 -1.44 3.11
CA VAL A 172 -21.06 -1.09 3.17
C VAL A 172 -20.90 0.44 3.33
N PRO A 173 -20.22 0.92 4.37
CA PRO A 173 -20.10 2.35 4.63
C PRO A 173 -19.38 3.08 3.49
N THR A 174 -19.81 4.30 3.22
CA THR A 174 -19.06 5.21 2.35
C THR A 174 -17.75 5.65 3.03
N PRO A 175 -16.76 6.17 2.29
CA PRO A 175 -15.53 6.70 2.89
C PRO A 175 -15.82 7.72 4.01
N LYS A 176 -16.74 8.66 3.77
CA LYS A 176 -17.13 9.67 4.74
C LYS A 176 -17.76 9.09 6.02
N GLN A 177 -18.47 7.98 5.92
CA GLN A 177 -19.06 7.29 7.08
C GLN A 177 -18.00 6.47 7.82
N LEU A 178 -17.00 5.92 7.11
CA LEU A 178 -15.95 5.12 7.72
C LEU A 178 -14.88 5.97 8.42
N GLU A 179 -14.63 7.18 7.95
CA GLU A 179 -13.56 8.04 8.46
C GLU A 179 -13.59 8.22 9.99
N PRO A 180 -14.71 8.64 10.63
CA PRO A 180 -14.76 8.82 12.08
C PRO A 180 -14.66 7.51 12.88
N GLU A 181 -14.99 6.39 12.27
CA GLU A 181 -14.93 5.08 12.94
C GLU A 181 -13.50 4.65 13.30
N GLY A 182 -12.52 5.17 12.57
CA GLY A 182 -11.10 4.91 12.82
C GLY A 182 -10.54 5.62 14.05
N GLU A 183 -11.16 6.71 14.51
CA GLU A 183 -10.57 7.59 15.53
C GLU A 183 -10.30 6.87 16.86
N ARG A 184 -11.18 5.97 17.28
CA ARG A 184 -11.03 5.17 18.51
C ARG A 184 -9.84 4.21 18.49
N PHE A 185 -9.27 3.94 17.32
CA PHE A 185 -8.17 3.01 17.14
C PHE A 185 -6.80 3.70 16.95
N ARG A 186 -6.75 5.03 17.02
CA ARG A 186 -5.47 5.74 17.01
C ARG A 186 -4.58 5.31 18.17
N PRO A 187 -3.28 5.23 17.95
CA PRO A 187 -2.51 5.48 16.72
C PRO A 187 -2.23 4.20 15.91
N TYR A 188 -3.16 3.23 15.87
CA TYR A 188 -2.94 1.90 15.26
C TYR A 188 -3.98 1.53 14.20
N ARG A 189 -4.53 2.53 13.49
CA ARG A 189 -5.59 2.33 12.48
C ARG A 189 -5.16 1.40 11.34
N THR A 190 -3.88 1.34 10.98
CA THR A 190 -3.33 0.37 10.02
C THR A 190 -3.57 -1.07 10.45
N VAL A 191 -3.47 -1.37 11.73
CA VAL A 191 -3.74 -2.73 12.25
C VAL A 191 -5.20 -3.09 12.01
N VAL A 192 -6.10 -2.17 12.29
CA VAL A 192 -7.55 -2.36 12.07
C VAL A 192 -7.87 -2.55 10.60
N ALA A 193 -7.31 -1.72 9.72
CA ALA A 193 -7.47 -1.85 8.27
C ALA A 193 -7.02 -3.24 7.77
N ARG A 194 -5.90 -3.73 8.28
CA ARG A 194 -5.40 -5.06 7.91
C ARG A 194 -6.29 -6.20 8.40
N TYR A 195 -6.92 -6.07 9.57
CA TYR A 195 -7.91 -7.03 10.02
C TYR A 195 -9.27 -6.88 9.31
N CYS A 196 -9.61 -5.71 8.78
CA CYS A 196 -10.72 -5.57 7.84
C CYS A 196 -10.47 -6.40 6.57
N TRP A 197 -9.30 -6.30 5.95
CA TRP A 197 -8.95 -7.18 4.81
C TRP A 197 -8.99 -8.66 5.19
N ALA A 198 -8.48 -9.02 6.37
CA ALA A 198 -8.56 -10.40 6.84
C ALA A 198 -10.00 -10.88 7.00
N ALA A 199 -10.88 -10.06 7.57
CA ALA A 199 -12.29 -10.37 7.73
C ALA A 199 -12.99 -10.57 6.36
N ALA A 200 -12.74 -9.69 5.40
CA ALA A 200 -13.28 -9.81 4.04
C ALA A 200 -12.84 -11.10 3.35
N ALA A 201 -11.61 -11.56 3.59
CA ALA A 201 -11.07 -12.79 3.00
C ALA A 201 -11.55 -14.07 3.69
N LEU A 202 -12.04 -14.00 4.93
CA LEU A 202 -12.57 -15.14 5.67
C LEU A 202 -14.01 -15.52 5.26
N GLU A 203 -14.69 -14.65 4.52
CA GLU A 203 -16.05 -14.92 4.02
C GLU A 203 -16.01 -15.82 2.76
N PRO A 204 -17.09 -16.63 2.53
CA PRO A 204 -17.20 -17.46 1.33
C PRO A 204 -17.15 -16.59 0.06
N GLY A 205 -16.14 -16.77 -0.76
CA GLY A 205 -15.92 -15.99 -2.00
C GLY A 205 -14.91 -14.84 -1.84
N GLY A 206 -14.37 -14.60 -0.65
CA GLY A 206 -13.32 -13.62 -0.41
C GLY A 206 -11.99 -14.03 -1.07
N THR A 207 -11.33 -13.11 -1.77
CA THR A 207 -10.03 -13.37 -2.38
C THR A 207 -8.91 -13.20 -1.35
N SER A 208 -8.20 -14.28 -1.05
CA SER A 208 -7.05 -14.35 -0.13
C SER A 208 -5.79 -13.64 -0.66
N ALA A 209 -5.88 -12.83 -1.71
CA ALA A 209 -4.72 -12.29 -2.40
C ALA A 209 -3.86 -11.32 -1.56
N ASP A 210 -4.44 -10.70 -0.54
CA ASP A 210 -3.81 -9.58 0.19
C ASP A 210 -3.33 -9.91 1.61
N LEU A 211 -3.48 -11.16 2.06
CA LEU A 211 -3.07 -11.56 3.42
C LEU A 211 -1.64 -12.12 3.53
N ARG A 212 -0.95 -12.34 2.40
CA ARG A 212 0.41 -12.93 2.38
C ARG A 212 1.48 -11.93 2.03
#